data_147b243f16f8331c7132c9a760573644
#
_entry.id   147b243f16f8331c7132c9a760573644
#
_cell.length_a   1.000
_cell.length_b   1.000
_cell.length_c   1.000
_cell.angle_alpha   90.00
_cell.angle_beta   90.00
_cell.angle_gamma   90.00
#
_symmetry.space_group_name_H-M   'P 1'
#
loop_
_entity.id
_entity.type
_entity.pdbx_description
1 polymer ?
#
loop_
_entity_poly.entity_id
_entity_poly.type
_entity_poly.pdbx_seq_one_letter_code
_entity_poly.pdbx_strand_id
1 'polypeptide(L)'
;MSRRVVVTGVGLLSPLGIGTEETWQNIRLGRNGISRIEQFDATEFACRIAGEVKNFEPNQYIERKEIKKMGRFIQFGIAATEFAMVQSGLRIDAHNAERVGVYIGSGIGGFEVIEREHKTLLEKGPGRISPFFIPATIINLASGYVSIRTGAKGPNSATATACTSSAHSIGDSFKIIQRGDADVMICGGAEAAVTPMSIGGFAAMRALSQRNDEPEKASRPWDAQRDGFVVGEGSGMLILEELEQARRRGATILAEIVGYGMSSDAHHITSPPEDGDGAFRVMQRALADARVEGTQIDYINAHGTSTDVGDKIETRAIKRAFCEHAYKLTVSSTKSMTGHLLGGAGGLEAGITVLALRDQIAPPTINHEFPDPECDLDYVPNQARQMKIEYALSNSFGFGGTNGCLIFKRFTG
;
A
#
# COMPACT_ATOMS: atom_id res chain seq x y z
N MET A 1 -13.10 -28.07 0.53
CA MET A 1 -13.31 -26.62 0.78
C MET A 1 -11.94 -25.96 0.69
N SER A 2 -11.82 -24.76 0.13
CA SER A 2 -10.57 -24.01 0.15
C SER A 2 -10.23 -23.61 1.59
N ARG A 3 -8.94 -23.52 1.93
CA ARG A 3 -8.48 -23.06 3.23
C ARG A 3 -8.89 -21.61 3.43
N ARG A 4 -9.45 -21.27 4.61
CA ARG A 4 -9.74 -19.88 4.99
C ARG A 4 -8.47 -19.20 5.45
N VAL A 5 -8.34 -17.92 5.13
CA VAL A 5 -7.14 -17.13 5.42
C VAL A 5 -7.51 -15.89 6.19
N VAL A 6 -6.84 -15.66 7.31
CA VAL A 6 -7.11 -14.56 8.23
C VAL A 6 -5.90 -13.64 8.39
N VAL A 7 -6.16 -12.41 8.76
CA VAL A 7 -5.14 -11.42 9.12
C VAL A 7 -4.99 -11.43 10.64
N THR A 8 -3.79 -11.71 11.11
CA THR A 8 -3.48 -11.72 12.55
C THR A 8 -2.55 -10.60 12.98
N GLY A 9 -1.88 -9.95 12.04
CA GLY A 9 -1.00 -8.80 12.31
C GLY A 9 -1.02 -7.79 11.18
N VAL A 10 -0.92 -6.52 11.56
CA VAL A 10 -0.79 -5.35 10.67
C VAL A 10 0.39 -4.51 11.16
N GLY A 11 1.31 -4.17 10.27
CA GLY A 11 2.44 -3.29 10.54
C GLY A 11 2.43 -2.11 9.57
N LEU A 12 2.28 -0.90 10.08
CA LEU A 12 2.22 0.32 9.28
C LEU A 12 3.36 1.26 9.63
N LEU A 13 3.92 1.87 8.60
CA LEU A 13 4.90 2.94 8.67
C LEU A 13 4.59 3.92 7.53
N SER A 14 4.32 5.18 7.86
CA SER A 14 3.79 6.15 6.90
C SER A 14 4.19 7.58 7.29
N PRO A 15 3.91 8.59 6.44
CA PRO A 15 4.06 10.00 6.81
C PRO A 15 3.26 10.44 8.04
N LEU A 16 2.30 9.61 8.47
CA LEU A 16 1.44 9.88 9.62
C LEU A 16 1.92 9.22 10.92
N GLY A 17 2.95 8.38 10.87
CA GLY A 17 3.48 7.76 12.07
C GLY A 17 4.34 6.53 11.81
N ILE A 18 5.14 6.18 12.81
CA ILE A 18 6.02 5.01 12.84
C ILE A 18 5.39 3.99 13.79
N GLY A 19 4.58 3.10 13.23
CA GLY A 19 3.82 2.11 13.99
C GLY A 19 2.34 2.10 13.60
N THR A 20 1.71 0.95 13.83
CA THR A 20 0.34 0.68 13.38
C THR A 20 -0.67 1.60 14.06
N GLU A 21 -0.65 1.67 15.38
CA GLU A 21 -1.66 2.43 16.14
C GLU A 21 -1.49 3.94 15.97
N GLU A 22 -0.26 4.46 15.91
CA GLU A 22 0.01 5.88 15.64
C GLU A 22 -0.50 6.28 14.26
N THR A 23 -0.13 5.51 13.22
CA THR A 23 -0.61 5.74 11.84
C THR A 23 -2.14 5.71 11.79
N TRP A 24 -2.77 4.69 12.38
CA TRP A 24 -4.22 4.55 12.37
C TRP A 24 -4.94 5.68 13.13
N GLN A 25 -4.43 6.07 14.29
CA GLN A 25 -5.00 7.18 15.05
C GLN A 25 -4.98 8.48 14.24
N ASN A 26 -3.85 8.80 13.60
CA ASN A 26 -3.71 10.01 12.79
C ASN A 26 -4.60 9.97 11.53
N ILE A 27 -4.78 8.80 10.91
CA ILE A 27 -5.73 8.62 9.80
C ILE A 27 -7.17 8.89 10.26
N ARG A 28 -7.60 8.33 11.38
CA ARG A 28 -8.95 8.56 11.93
C ARG A 28 -9.22 10.03 12.27
N LEU A 29 -8.18 10.75 12.67
CA LEU A 29 -8.27 12.19 12.98
C LEU A 29 -8.18 13.08 11.74
N GLY A 30 -8.01 12.51 10.53
CA GLY A 30 -7.84 13.29 9.30
C GLY A 30 -6.57 14.13 9.30
N ARG A 31 -5.48 13.66 9.94
CA ARG A 31 -4.22 14.39 9.97
C ARG A 31 -3.55 14.35 8.60
N ASN A 32 -2.89 15.45 8.24
CA ASN A 32 -2.10 15.52 7.02
C ASN A 32 -0.64 15.11 7.27
N GLY A 33 -0.09 14.25 6.40
CA GLY A 33 1.32 13.84 6.39
C GLY A 33 2.15 14.44 5.27
N ILE A 34 1.56 15.32 4.44
CA ILE A 34 2.24 15.95 3.30
C ILE A 34 2.84 17.28 3.73
N SER A 35 4.09 17.52 3.38
CA SER A 35 4.83 18.75 3.68
C SER A 35 5.82 19.08 2.56
N ARG A 36 6.57 20.17 2.70
CA ARG A 36 7.73 20.43 1.84
C ARG A 36 8.75 19.33 2.00
N ILE A 37 9.40 18.96 0.91
CA ILE A 37 10.47 17.96 0.89
C ILE A 37 11.65 18.46 1.72
N GLU A 38 12.13 17.61 2.65
CA GLU A 38 13.27 17.88 3.51
C GLU A 38 14.47 16.94 3.22
N GLN A 39 14.23 15.80 2.54
CA GLN A 39 15.28 14.81 2.25
C GLN A 39 16.35 15.29 1.25
N PHE A 40 16.01 16.28 0.42
CA PHE A 40 16.93 16.91 -0.53
C PHE A 40 16.50 18.36 -0.84
N ASP A 41 17.39 19.16 -1.43
CA ASP A 41 17.03 20.49 -1.90
C ASP A 41 16.15 20.42 -3.13
N ALA A 42 14.86 20.71 -2.95
CA ALA A 42 13.84 20.69 -4.00
C ALA A 42 13.55 22.09 -4.61
N THR A 43 14.36 23.10 -4.32
CA THR A 43 14.10 24.51 -4.73
C THR A 43 13.86 24.66 -6.23
N GLU A 44 14.65 23.97 -7.05
CA GLU A 44 14.57 24.01 -8.51
C GLU A 44 13.52 23.07 -9.13
N PHE A 45 12.82 22.28 -8.29
CA PHE A 45 11.82 21.32 -8.77
C PHE A 45 10.44 21.96 -8.92
N ALA A 46 9.70 21.56 -9.95
CA ALA A 46 8.32 21.99 -10.15
C ALA A 46 7.39 21.50 -9.01
N CYS A 47 7.63 20.28 -8.50
CA CYS A 47 6.98 19.76 -7.31
C CYS A 47 7.99 19.75 -6.16
N ARG A 48 7.64 20.37 -5.03
CA ARG A 48 8.50 20.55 -3.84
C ARG A 48 7.88 19.95 -2.58
N ILE A 49 6.90 19.08 -2.75
CA ILE A 49 6.10 18.50 -1.66
C ILE A 49 6.07 16.99 -1.76
N ALA A 50 6.03 16.32 -0.61
CA ALA A 50 5.91 14.87 -0.51
C ALA A 50 5.34 14.46 0.86
N GLY A 51 4.88 13.21 0.96
CA GLY A 51 4.63 12.53 2.22
C GLY A 51 5.88 11.78 2.67
N GLU A 52 6.73 12.41 3.47
CA GLU A 52 7.96 11.82 4.00
C GLU A 52 7.72 11.13 5.34
N VAL A 53 8.38 10.00 5.55
CA VAL A 53 8.44 9.38 6.89
C VAL A 53 9.48 10.12 7.72
N LYS A 54 9.01 10.98 8.62
CA LYS A 54 9.86 11.80 9.48
C LYS A 54 10.30 11.02 10.73
N ASN A 55 11.49 11.35 11.25
CA ASN A 55 12.03 10.79 12.49
C ASN A 55 12.20 9.26 12.49
N PHE A 56 12.36 8.64 11.33
CA PHE A 56 12.64 7.22 11.25
C PHE A 56 14.10 6.93 11.62
N GLU A 57 14.29 6.24 12.73
CA GLU A 57 15.59 5.83 13.24
C GLU A 57 15.82 4.34 12.98
N PRO A 58 16.48 3.96 11.87
CA PRO A 58 16.60 2.56 11.48
C PRO A 58 17.36 1.68 12.48
N ASN A 59 18.24 2.27 13.31
CA ASN A 59 18.97 1.56 14.35
C ASN A 59 18.09 1.04 15.51
N GLN A 60 16.84 1.46 15.61
CA GLN A 60 15.86 0.86 16.53
C GLN A 60 15.41 -0.53 16.07
N TYR A 61 15.47 -0.81 14.77
CA TYR A 61 14.98 -2.05 14.13
C TYR A 61 16.09 -2.90 13.52
N ILE A 62 17.23 -2.28 13.17
CA ILE A 62 18.28 -2.89 12.36
C ILE A 62 19.65 -2.60 13.01
N GLU A 63 20.50 -3.63 13.14
CA GLU A 63 21.85 -3.42 13.62
C GLU A 63 22.61 -2.39 12.75
N ARG A 64 23.29 -1.44 13.39
CA ARG A 64 23.96 -0.31 12.73
C ARG A 64 24.88 -0.73 11.57
N LYS A 65 25.55 -1.89 11.69
CA LYS A 65 26.44 -2.43 10.66
C LYS A 65 25.68 -2.91 9.40
N GLU A 66 24.39 -3.29 9.55
CA GLU A 66 23.57 -3.82 8.47
C GLU A 66 22.83 -2.69 7.70
N ILE A 67 22.54 -1.55 8.33
CA ILE A 67 21.82 -0.43 7.72
C ILE A 67 22.45 0.00 6.39
N LYS A 68 23.79 0.03 6.33
CA LYS A 68 24.54 0.46 5.13
C LYS A 68 24.45 -0.52 3.96
N LYS A 69 23.93 -1.73 4.18
CA LYS A 69 23.88 -2.81 3.20
C LYS A 69 22.53 -2.87 2.46
N MET A 70 21.56 -2.01 2.82
CA MET A 70 20.20 -2.06 2.31
C MET A 70 19.65 -0.67 2.00
N GLY A 71 18.80 -0.59 0.98
CA GLY A 71 18.05 0.62 0.65
C GLY A 71 16.98 0.94 1.70
N ARG A 72 16.54 2.20 1.73
CA ARG A 72 15.55 2.70 2.70
C ARG A 72 14.23 1.93 2.65
N PHE A 73 13.78 1.51 1.45
CA PHE A 73 12.56 0.71 1.31
C PHE A 73 12.64 -0.63 2.05
N ILE A 74 13.82 -1.28 2.07
CA ILE A 74 14.07 -2.51 2.83
C ILE A 74 13.98 -2.24 4.33
N GLN A 75 14.56 -1.11 4.78
CA GLN A 75 14.51 -0.70 6.19
C GLN A 75 13.07 -0.48 6.65
N PHE A 76 12.24 0.14 5.82
CA PHE A 76 10.81 0.32 6.08
C PHE A 76 10.06 -1.02 6.14
N GLY A 77 10.33 -1.92 5.18
CA GLY A 77 9.73 -3.27 5.17
C GLY A 77 10.07 -4.07 6.42
N ILE A 78 11.33 -3.99 6.91
CA ILE A 78 11.78 -4.64 8.14
C ILE A 78 11.02 -4.07 9.35
N ALA A 79 10.97 -2.74 9.51
CA ALA A 79 10.31 -2.10 10.65
C ALA A 79 8.80 -2.41 10.67
N ALA A 80 8.12 -2.30 9.54
CA ALA A 80 6.71 -2.62 9.45
C ALA A 80 6.45 -4.12 9.70
N THR A 81 7.34 -5.01 9.26
CA THR A 81 7.25 -6.44 9.60
C THR A 81 7.34 -6.67 11.10
N GLU A 82 8.24 -5.97 11.79
CA GLU A 82 8.37 -6.09 13.25
C GLU A 82 7.07 -5.70 13.96
N PHE A 83 6.43 -4.59 13.55
CA PHE A 83 5.13 -4.20 14.11
C PHE A 83 4.05 -5.27 13.87
N ALA A 84 3.98 -5.82 12.64
CA ALA A 84 3.02 -6.88 12.33
C ALA A 84 3.28 -8.17 13.13
N MET A 85 4.54 -8.56 13.28
CA MET A 85 4.95 -9.74 14.06
C MET A 85 4.61 -9.58 15.55
N VAL A 86 4.89 -8.41 16.13
CA VAL A 86 4.55 -8.11 17.53
C VAL A 86 3.04 -8.17 17.74
N GLN A 87 2.24 -7.57 16.87
CA GLN A 87 0.79 -7.58 16.98
C GLN A 87 0.21 -8.98 16.83
N SER A 88 0.72 -9.78 15.87
CA SER A 88 0.25 -11.15 15.64
C SER A 88 0.65 -12.13 16.73
N GLY A 89 1.70 -11.83 17.50
CA GLY A 89 2.32 -12.78 18.41
C GLY A 89 2.91 -14.02 17.74
N LEU A 90 3.10 -13.98 16.41
CA LEU A 90 3.68 -15.09 15.65
C LEU A 90 5.13 -15.33 16.07
N ARG A 91 5.46 -16.57 16.37
CA ARG A 91 6.84 -17.02 16.58
C ARG A 91 7.21 -18.02 15.51
N ILE A 92 8.38 -17.81 14.92
CA ILE A 92 8.92 -18.70 13.88
C ILE A 92 10.06 -19.50 14.52
N ASP A 93 9.97 -20.82 14.44
CA ASP A 93 10.95 -21.76 14.99
C ASP A 93 11.19 -22.93 14.02
N ALA A 94 11.96 -23.91 14.46
CA ALA A 94 12.30 -25.07 13.63
C ALA A 94 11.09 -25.91 13.21
N HIS A 95 9.95 -25.82 13.92
CA HIS A 95 8.77 -26.65 13.61
C HIS A 95 7.88 -26.03 12.53
N ASN A 96 7.90 -24.69 12.39
CA ASN A 96 7.01 -24.00 11.46
C ASN A 96 7.74 -23.19 10.36
N ALA A 97 9.06 -22.99 10.47
CA ALA A 97 9.81 -22.12 9.56
C ALA A 97 9.59 -22.42 8.07
N GLU A 98 9.51 -23.70 7.68
CA GLU A 98 9.29 -24.10 6.28
C GLU A 98 7.87 -23.85 5.78
N ARG A 99 6.93 -23.57 6.69
CA ARG A 99 5.53 -23.24 6.42
C ARG A 99 5.23 -21.76 6.50
N VAL A 100 6.23 -20.91 6.81
CA VAL A 100 6.13 -19.45 6.85
C VAL A 100 6.87 -18.86 5.67
N GLY A 101 6.14 -18.20 4.77
CA GLY A 101 6.72 -17.51 3.61
C GLY A 101 6.78 -16.00 3.77
N VAL A 102 7.50 -15.36 2.85
CA VAL A 102 7.65 -13.90 2.77
C VAL A 102 7.43 -13.42 1.35
N TYR A 103 6.56 -12.43 1.16
CA TYR A 103 6.27 -11.87 -0.15
C TYR A 103 6.04 -10.35 -0.03
N ILE A 104 7.01 -9.54 -0.47
CA ILE A 104 6.99 -8.08 -0.30
C ILE A 104 7.12 -7.40 -1.66
N GLY A 105 6.18 -6.52 -1.98
CA GLY A 105 6.17 -5.73 -3.19
C GLY A 105 6.86 -4.37 -3.04
N SER A 106 7.46 -3.89 -4.12
CA SER A 106 7.93 -2.51 -4.27
C SER A 106 7.87 -2.11 -5.75
N GLY A 107 7.55 -0.88 -6.05
CA GLY A 107 7.45 -0.42 -7.44
C GLY A 107 8.80 -0.13 -8.06
N ILE A 108 9.70 0.52 -7.31
CA ILE A 108 10.97 1.05 -7.81
C ILE A 108 12.17 0.44 -7.05
N GLY A 109 11.98 0.07 -5.78
CA GLY A 109 13.06 -0.48 -4.96
C GLY A 109 14.03 0.58 -4.46
N GLY A 110 15.33 0.26 -4.42
CA GLY A 110 16.38 1.14 -3.87
C GLY A 110 16.82 2.28 -4.80
N PHE A 111 15.89 3.15 -5.18
CA PHE A 111 16.14 4.20 -6.15
C PHE A 111 17.16 5.22 -5.65
N GLU A 112 17.10 5.61 -4.37
CA GLU A 112 18.09 6.48 -3.73
C GLU A 112 19.51 5.87 -3.75
N VAL A 113 19.60 4.55 -3.73
CA VAL A 113 20.88 3.83 -3.84
C VAL A 113 21.42 3.92 -5.26
N ILE A 114 20.56 3.78 -6.28
CA ILE A 114 20.95 3.94 -7.69
C ILE A 114 21.50 5.34 -7.91
N GLU A 115 20.81 6.37 -7.48
CA GLU A 115 21.26 7.76 -7.62
C GLU A 115 22.63 8.00 -6.98
N ARG A 116 22.80 7.54 -5.73
CA ARG A 116 24.03 7.70 -4.97
C ARG A 116 25.21 6.96 -5.62
N GLU A 117 25.02 5.72 -6.01
CA GLU A 117 26.09 4.92 -6.59
C GLU A 117 26.41 5.35 -8.04
N HIS A 118 25.42 5.86 -8.79
CA HIS A 118 25.66 6.47 -10.10
C HIS A 118 26.53 7.73 -9.96
N LYS A 119 26.25 8.60 -9.00
CA LYS A 119 27.11 9.75 -8.69
C LYS A 119 28.52 9.31 -8.32
N THR A 120 28.64 8.28 -7.48
CA THR A 120 29.94 7.69 -7.09
C THR A 120 30.72 7.18 -8.32
N LEU A 121 30.04 6.51 -9.25
CA LEU A 121 30.64 6.03 -10.49
C LEU A 121 31.22 7.17 -11.33
N LEU A 122 30.47 8.25 -11.50
CA LEU A 122 30.90 9.41 -12.30
C LEU A 122 32.03 10.19 -11.67
N GLU A 123 32.00 10.39 -10.33
CA GLU A 123 32.99 11.21 -9.62
C GLU A 123 34.27 10.44 -9.24
N LYS A 124 34.16 9.12 -8.94
CA LYS A 124 35.24 8.36 -8.31
C LYS A 124 35.63 7.08 -9.07
N GLY A 125 34.90 6.74 -10.14
CA GLY A 125 35.13 5.56 -10.95
C GLY A 125 34.57 4.26 -10.38
N PRO A 126 34.60 3.17 -11.18
CA PRO A 126 33.93 1.90 -10.88
C PRO A 126 34.47 1.18 -9.63
N GLY A 127 35.73 1.37 -9.28
CA GLY A 127 36.34 0.78 -8.09
C GLY A 127 35.84 1.33 -6.76
N ARG A 128 34.96 2.33 -6.78
CA ARG A 128 34.40 2.97 -5.57
C ARG A 128 32.91 2.67 -5.37
N ILE A 129 32.27 1.96 -6.30
CA ILE A 129 30.89 1.49 -6.14
C ILE A 129 30.82 0.56 -4.91
N SER A 130 29.76 0.71 -4.13
CA SER A 130 29.55 -0.13 -2.96
C SER A 130 29.37 -1.62 -3.35
N PRO A 131 30.01 -2.58 -2.67
CA PRO A 131 29.75 -4.01 -2.88
C PRO A 131 28.32 -4.41 -2.52
N PHE A 132 27.61 -3.57 -1.79
CA PHE A 132 26.20 -3.76 -1.42
C PHE A 132 25.23 -3.05 -2.37
N PHE A 133 25.72 -2.42 -3.46
CA PHE A 133 24.86 -1.70 -4.41
C PHE A 133 23.70 -2.57 -4.91
N ILE A 134 24.01 -3.72 -5.48
CA ILE A 134 22.98 -4.62 -6.03
C ILE A 134 22.03 -5.13 -4.93
N PRO A 135 22.51 -5.71 -3.80
CA PRO A 135 21.61 -6.14 -2.72
C PRO A 135 20.75 -5.03 -2.11
N ALA A 136 21.25 -3.79 -2.09
CA ALA A 136 20.50 -2.66 -1.54
C ALA A 136 19.42 -2.13 -2.50
N THR A 137 19.47 -2.53 -3.79
CA THR A 137 18.64 -1.93 -4.84
C THR A 137 17.51 -2.85 -5.29
N ILE A 138 17.76 -4.17 -5.45
CA ILE A 138 16.81 -5.09 -6.06
C ILE A 138 15.64 -5.40 -5.13
N ILE A 139 14.42 -5.41 -5.69
CA ILE A 139 13.16 -5.42 -4.95
C ILE A 139 13.00 -6.65 -4.04
N ASN A 140 13.39 -7.84 -4.54
CA ASN A 140 13.24 -9.08 -3.77
C ASN A 140 14.08 -9.14 -2.49
N LEU A 141 15.03 -8.25 -2.30
CA LEU A 141 15.83 -8.22 -1.06
C LEU A 141 15.04 -7.72 0.14
N ALA A 142 13.92 -7.00 -0.05
CA ALA A 142 13.00 -6.73 1.06
C ALA A 142 12.49 -8.06 1.65
N SER A 143 11.98 -8.96 0.81
CA SER A 143 11.57 -10.31 1.24
C SER A 143 12.74 -11.14 1.76
N GLY A 144 13.90 -11.06 1.11
CA GLY A 144 15.12 -11.77 1.51
C GLY A 144 15.60 -11.40 2.91
N TYR A 145 15.71 -10.10 3.20
CA TYR A 145 16.12 -9.63 4.53
C TYR A 145 15.09 -9.96 5.62
N VAL A 146 13.81 -9.82 5.33
CA VAL A 146 12.76 -10.22 6.28
C VAL A 146 12.82 -11.72 6.56
N SER A 147 12.98 -12.57 5.53
CA SER A 147 13.15 -14.01 5.69
C SER A 147 14.35 -14.37 6.57
N ILE A 148 15.53 -13.76 6.31
CA ILE A 148 16.74 -13.98 7.10
C ILE A 148 16.52 -13.59 8.57
N ARG A 149 15.88 -12.45 8.82
CA ARG A 149 15.67 -11.91 10.17
C ARG A 149 14.63 -12.69 10.98
N THR A 150 13.59 -13.15 10.32
CA THR A 150 12.49 -13.88 10.97
C THR A 150 12.72 -15.38 11.06
N GLY A 151 13.64 -15.92 10.26
CA GLY A 151 13.86 -17.36 10.13
C GLY A 151 12.81 -18.07 9.25
N ALA A 152 11.98 -17.34 8.52
CA ALA A 152 10.99 -17.89 7.60
C ALA A 152 11.68 -18.60 6.42
N LYS A 153 11.34 -19.86 6.14
CA LYS A 153 11.97 -20.72 5.13
C LYS A 153 10.97 -21.21 4.07
N GLY A 154 9.72 -20.79 4.13
CA GLY A 154 8.71 -21.10 3.14
C GLY A 154 8.89 -20.29 1.84
N PRO A 155 7.85 -20.18 1.01
CA PRO A 155 7.91 -19.44 -0.26
C PRO A 155 8.42 -18.02 -0.05
N ASN A 156 9.41 -17.60 -0.85
CA ASN A 156 10.00 -16.25 -0.79
C ASN A 156 9.99 -15.63 -2.19
N SER A 157 9.31 -14.50 -2.35
CA SER A 157 9.20 -13.83 -3.65
C SER A 157 8.96 -12.32 -3.48
N ALA A 158 8.85 -11.61 -4.61
CA ALA A 158 8.53 -10.18 -4.65
C ALA A 158 7.71 -9.83 -5.88
N THR A 159 6.88 -8.79 -5.78
CA THR A 159 6.15 -8.20 -6.90
C THR A 159 6.67 -6.81 -7.23
N ALA A 160 6.77 -6.52 -8.54
CA ALA A 160 7.10 -5.22 -9.09
C ALA A 160 6.06 -4.87 -10.17
N THR A 161 4.90 -4.39 -9.75
CA THR A 161 3.75 -4.05 -10.59
C THR A 161 3.26 -2.63 -10.32
N ALA A 162 4.23 -1.70 -10.32
CA ALA A 162 4.01 -0.27 -10.06
C ALA A 162 3.18 -0.05 -8.78
N CYS A 163 2.14 0.79 -8.82
CA CYS A 163 1.33 1.12 -7.66
C CYS A 163 0.53 -0.06 -7.08
N THR A 164 0.46 -1.19 -7.79
CA THR A 164 -0.28 -2.38 -7.38
C THR A 164 0.62 -3.43 -6.69
N SER A 165 1.93 -3.20 -6.62
CA SER A 165 2.92 -4.20 -6.16
C SER A 165 2.53 -4.86 -4.84
N SER A 166 2.22 -4.10 -3.80
CA SER A 166 1.89 -4.67 -2.50
C SER A 166 0.50 -5.31 -2.44
N ALA A 167 -0.47 -4.81 -3.21
CA ALA A 167 -1.78 -5.46 -3.32
C ALA A 167 -1.67 -6.85 -3.97
N HIS A 168 -0.86 -6.97 -5.04
CA HIS A 168 -0.56 -8.26 -5.66
C HIS A 168 0.20 -9.18 -4.69
N SER A 169 1.19 -8.66 -3.97
CA SER A 169 1.91 -9.42 -2.95
C SER A 169 0.96 -10.04 -1.91
N ILE A 170 0.00 -9.28 -1.40
CA ILE A 170 -1.00 -9.75 -0.44
C ILE A 170 -1.93 -10.78 -1.08
N GLY A 171 -2.45 -10.49 -2.27
CA GLY A 171 -3.35 -11.38 -3.00
C GLY A 171 -2.71 -12.71 -3.38
N ASP A 172 -1.47 -12.69 -3.88
CA ASP A 172 -0.72 -13.91 -4.19
C ASP A 172 -0.39 -14.71 -2.94
N SER A 173 -0.05 -14.04 -1.82
CA SER A 173 0.16 -14.68 -0.52
C SER A 173 -1.12 -15.36 -0.02
N PHE A 174 -2.28 -14.73 -0.18
CA PHE A 174 -3.56 -15.35 0.09
C PHE A 174 -3.75 -16.63 -0.72
N LYS A 175 -3.44 -16.61 -2.02
CA LYS A 175 -3.54 -17.79 -2.89
C LYS A 175 -2.52 -18.88 -2.54
N ILE A 176 -1.32 -18.52 -2.12
CA ILE A 176 -0.28 -19.47 -1.64
C ILE A 176 -0.81 -20.24 -0.43
N ILE A 177 -1.43 -19.55 0.55
CA ILE A 177 -2.01 -20.23 1.71
C ILE A 177 -3.22 -21.07 1.31
N GLN A 178 -4.10 -20.57 0.43
CA GLN A 178 -5.27 -21.34 -0.04
C GLN A 178 -4.88 -22.64 -0.75
N ARG A 179 -3.78 -22.65 -1.52
CA ARG A 179 -3.25 -23.87 -2.17
C ARG A 179 -2.58 -24.83 -1.20
N GLY A 180 -2.20 -24.37 -0.01
CA GLY A 180 -1.49 -25.16 0.98
C GLY A 180 0.03 -25.17 0.84
N ASP A 181 0.60 -24.28 0.04
CA ASP A 181 2.06 -24.15 -0.13
C ASP A 181 2.72 -23.56 1.13
N ALA A 182 2.00 -22.72 1.88
CA ALA A 182 2.37 -22.20 3.19
C ALA A 182 1.17 -22.22 4.15
N ASP A 183 1.43 -22.06 5.44
CA ASP A 183 0.40 -21.86 6.47
C ASP A 183 0.35 -20.41 6.93
N VAL A 184 1.46 -19.68 6.77
CA VAL A 184 1.61 -18.28 7.13
C VAL A 184 2.37 -17.55 6.03
N MET A 185 1.96 -16.33 5.72
CA MET A 185 2.69 -15.43 4.83
C MET A 185 2.87 -14.05 5.50
N ILE A 186 4.11 -13.59 5.54
CA ILE A 186 4.48 -12.21 5.83
C ILE A 186 4.43 -11.48 4.48
N CYS A 187 3.49 -10.58 4.28
CA CYS A 187 3.26 -9.97 2.97
C CYS A 187 2.86 -8.51 3.05
N GLY A 188 2.96 -7.81 1.93
CA GLY A 188 2.67 -6.39 1.84
C GLY A 188 3.64 -5.68 0.91
N GLY A 189 4.07 -4.48 1.25
CA GLY A 189 5.06 -3.76 0.46
C GLY A 189 5.66 -2.55 1.14
N ALA A 190 6.72 -2.06 0.53
CA ALA A 190 7.47 -0.91 1.00
C ALA A 190 7.99 -0.08 -0.18
N GLU A 191 8.00 1.23 -0.02
CA GLU A 191 8.57 2.15 -1.02
C GLU A 191 9.26 3.33 -0.33
N ALA A 192 10.38 3.77 -0.89
CA ALA A 192 11.13 4.95 -0.45
C ALA A 192 11.55 5.77 -1.68
N ALA A 193 10.55 6.35 -2.34
CA ALA A 193 10.72 7.00 -3.64
C ALA A 193 10.73 8.54 -3.57
N VAL A 194 10.91 9.13 -2.39
CA VAL A 194 11.10 10.58 -2.26
C VAL A 194 12.56 10.91 -2.53
N THR A 195 12.91 10.96 -3.82
CA THR A 195 14.28 11.19 -4.31
C THR A 195 14.28 12.21 -5.45
N PRO A 196 15.40 12.88 -5.75
CA PRO A 196 15.50 13.83 -6.85
C PRO A 196 15.03 13.26 -8.20
N MET A 197 15.50 12.09 -8.60
CA MET A 197 15.12 11.49 -9.89
C MET A 197 13.67 11.03 -9.92
N SER A 198 13.13 10.52 -8.82
CA SER A 198 11.73 10.12 -8.74
C SER A 198 10.81 11.34 -8.85
N ILE A 199 11.01 12.35 -8.02
CA ILE A 199 10.22 13.59 -8.05
C ILE A 199 10.37 14.28 -9.42
N GLY A 200 11.60 14.39 -9.95
CA GLY A 200 11.85 14.97 -11.27
C GLY A 200 11.18 14.18 -12.41
N GLY A 201 11.25 12.86 -12.36
CA GLY A 201 10.65 11.97 -13.35
C GLY A 201 9.12 12.06 -13.41
N PHE A 202 8.44 11.98 -12.24
CA PHE A 202 6.99 12.14 -12.17
C PHE A 202 6.54 13.58 -12.50
N ALA A 203 7.33 14.61 -12.13
CA ALA A 203 7.06 16.00 -12.50
C ALA A 203 7.17 16.21 -14.04
N ALA A 204 8.16 15.60 -14.68
CA ALA A 204 8.31 15.64 -16.14
C ALA A 204 7.11 15.01 -16.87
N MET A 205 6.46 14.02 -16.27
CA MET A 205 5.21 13.42 -16.76
C MET A 205 3.97 14.30 -16.48
N ARG A 206 4.11 15.41 -15.75
CA ARG A 206 3.01 16.26 -15.27
C ARG A 206 1.99 15.50 -14.44
N ALA A 207 2.45 14.50 -13.67
CA ALA A 207 1.60 13.65 -12.87
C ALA A 207 1.45 14.13 -11.42
N LEU A 208 2.35 15.03 -10.96
CA LEU A 208 2.40 15.52 -9.58
C LEU A 208 1.64 16.82 -9.40
N SER A 209 1.03 16.97 -8.24
CA SER A 209 0.52 18.25 -7.76
C SER A 209 1.66 19.27 -7.61
N GLN A 210 1.39 20.50 -8.02
CA GLN A 210 2.31 21.64 -7.88
C GLN A 210 1.82 22.66 -6.83
N ARG A 211 0.92 22.25 -5.96
CA ARG A 211 0.41 23.09 -4.87
C ARG A 211 1.43 23.25 -3.73
N ASN A 212 2.60 23.78 -4.10
CA ASN A 212 3.78 23.88 -3.23
C ASN A 212 3.61 24.82 -2.04
N ASP A 213 2.71 25.79 -2.13
CA ASP A 213 2.51 26.81 -1.09
C ASP A 213 1.49 26.39 -0.02
N GLU A 214 0.67 25.37 -0.34
CA GLU A 214 -0.31 24.76 0.55
C GLU A 214 -0.19 23.23 0.48
N PRO A 215 0.95 22.64 0.94
CA PRO A 215 1.23 21.21 0.80
C PRO A 215 0.16 20.34 1.45
N GLU A 216 -0.42 20.78 2.57
CA GLU A 216 -1.47 20.09 3.31
C GLU A 216 -2.79 19.96 2.52
N LYS A 217 -2.98 20.80 1.47
CA LYS A 217 -4.16 20.79 0.60
C LYS A 217 -3.88 20.16 -0.79
N ALA A 218 -2.69 19.65 -1.02
CA ALA A 218 -2.28 19.22 -2.34
C ALA A 218 -2.94 17.90 -2.78
N SER A 219 -2.96 16.89 -1.92
CA SER A 219 -3.67 15.64 -2.20
C SER A 219 -5.15 15.79 -1.82
N ARG A 220 -6.01 15.77 -2.85
CA ARG A 220 -7.45 16.06 -2.72
C ARG A 220 -8.30 15.20 -3.66
N PRO A 221 -8.32 13.87 -3.44
CA PRO A 221 -9.07 12.96 -4.31
C PRO A 221 -10.54 13.40 -4.49
N TRP A 222 -11.03 13.31 -5.74
CA TRP A 222 -12.38 13.69 -6.20
C TRP A 222 -12.78 15.15 -6.01
N ASP A 223 -11.89 16.00 -5.52
CA ASP A 223 -12.11 17.43 -5.49
C ASP A 223 -11.89 18.06 -6.88
N ALA A 224 -12.72 19.01 -7.28
CA ALA A 224 -12.64 19.65 -8.59
C ALA A 224 -11.34 20.44 -8.82
N GLN A 225 -10.62 20.81 -7.75
CA GLN A 225 -9.36 21.56 -7.81
C GLN A 225 -8.12 20.67 -7.68
N ARG A 226 -8.25 19.33 -7.81
CA ARG A 226 -7.10 18.42 -7.83
C ARG A 226 -6.25 18.66 -9.07
N ASP A 227 -4.95 18.55 -8.92
CA ASP A 227 -3.97 18.87 -9.98
C ASP A 227 -2.88 17.79 -10.15
N GLY A 228 -3.01 16.64 -9.52
CA GLY A 228 -2.07 15.54 -9.56
C GLY A 228 -1.87 14.85 -8.21
N PHE A 229 -1.15 13.74 -8.21
CA PHE A 229 -0.85 13.05 -6.97
C PHE A 229 0.36 13.66 -6.24
N VAL A 230 0.49 13.36 -4.96
CA VAL A 230 1.69 13.66 -4.15
C VAL A 230 2.42 12.37 -3.87
N VAL A 231 3.73 12.30 -4.12
CA VAL A 231 4.55 11.13 -3.78
C VAL A 231 4.62 10.96 -2.28
N GLY A 232 4.42 9.73 -1.79
CA GLY A 232 4.65 9.35 -0.40
C GLY A 232 5.64 8.21 -0.29
N GLU A 233 6.14 7.96 0.91
CA GLU A 233 6.98 6.82 1.24
C GLU A 233 6.47 6.08 2.47
N GLY A 234 6.87 4.83 2.65
CA GLY A 234 6.49 4.03 3.81
C GLY A 234 6.33 2.54 3.52
N SER A 235 5.63 1.85 4.39
CA SER A 235 5.39 0.40 4.29
C SER A 235 4.08 0.00 4.97
N GLY A 236 3.43 -1.01 4.40
CA GLY A 236 2.32 -1.71 5.03
C GLY A 236 2.51 -3.21 4.91
N MET A 237 2.54 -3.90 6.04
CA MET A 237 2.77 -5.34 6.15
C MET A 237 1.62 -6.03 6.86
N LEU A 238 1.24 -7.21 6.37
CA LEU A 238 0.24 -8.09 6.97
C LEU A 238 0.86 -9.44 7.31
N ILE A 239 0.38 -10.04 8.40
CA ILE A 239 0.56 -11.46 8.68
C ILE A 239 -0.74 -12.17 8.28
N LEU A 240 -0.67 -12.96 7.21
CA LEU A 240 -1.77 -13.82 6.78
C LEU A 240 -1.53 -15.23 7.31
N GLU A 241 -2.58 -15.84 7.86
CA GLU A 241 -2.51 -17.21 8.39
C GLU A 241 -3.70 -18.05 7.93
N GLU A 242 -3.48 -19.34 7.78
CA GLU A 242 -4.56 -20.30 7.69
C GLU A 242 -5.38 -20.28 8.99
N LEU A 243 -6.70 -20.24 8.86
CA LEU A 243 -7.61 -20.02 9.99
C LEU A 243 -7.40 -21.00 11.14
N GLU A 244 -7.32 -22.31 10.85
CA GLU A 244 -7.20 -23.31 11.91
C GLU A 244 -5.80 -23.28 12.56
N GLN A 245 -4.76 -22.88 11.79
CA GLN A 245 -3.43 -22.59 12.33
C GLN A 245 -3.48 -21.41 13.32
N ALA A 246 -4.12 -20.32 12.92
CA ALA A 246 -4.28 -19.13 13.78
C ALA A 246 -5.05 -19.46 15.06
N ARG A 247 -6.13 -20.24 14.96
CA ARG A 247 -6.94 -20.70 16.12
C ARG A 247 -6.12 -21.60 17.06
N ARG A 248 -5.38 -22.58 16.52
CA ARG A 248 -4.58 -23.51 17.35
C ARG A 248 -3.54 -22.80 18.20
N ARG A 249 -2.96 -21.70 17.72
CA ARG A 249 -1.99 -20.92 18.50
C ARG A 249 -2.63 -19.80 19.33
N GLY A 250 -3.95 -19.66 19.31
CA GLY A 250 -4.67 -18.63 20.08
C GLY A 250 -4.46 -17.21 19.55
N ALA A 251 -4.26 -17.04 18.23
CA ALA A 251 -4.06 -15.73 17.63
C ALA A 251 -5.30 -14.85 17.73
N THR A 252 -5.11 -13.55 17.96
CA THR A 252 -6.16 -12.56 17.73
C THR A 252 -6.34 -12.38 16.23
N ILE A 253 -7.55 -12.64 15.73
CA ILE A 253 -7.90 -12.48 14.32
C ILE A 253 -8.52 -11.10 14.11
N LEU A 254 -7.93 -10.30 13.23
CA LEU A 254 -8.35 -8.92 12.95
C LEU A 254 -9.43 -8.88 11.85
N ALA A 255 -9.25 -9.66 10.80
CA ALA A 255 -10.17 -9.79 9.67
C ALA A 255 -9.91 -11.10 8.93
N GLU A 256 -10.77 -11.46 7.99
CA GLU A 256 -10.55 -12.53 7.02
C GLU A 256 -10.34 -11.92 5.64
N ILE A 257 -9.32 -12.34 4.90
CA ILE A 257 -9.19 -12.02 3.48
C ILE A 257 -9.97 -13.09 2.70
N VAL A 258 -10.94 -12.64 1.90
CA VAL A 258 -11.91 -13.53 1.25
C VAL A 258 -11.87 -13.46 -0.27
N GLY A 259 -11.32 -12.39 -0.86
CA GLY A 259 -11.29 -12.22 -2.30
C GLY A 259 -10.06 -11.49 -2.81
N TYR A 260 -9.63 -11.89 -3.99
CA TYR A 260 -8.55 -11.27 -4.74
C TYR A 260 -8.87 -11.25 -6.23
N GLY A 261 -8.78 -10.09 -6.84
CA GLY A 261 -8.93 -9.89 -8.28
C GLY A 261 -7.67 -9.32 -8.90
N MET A 262 -7.39 -9.73 -10.14
CA MET A 262 -6.36 -9.16 -11.01
C MET A 262 -6.95 -8.87 -12.39
N SER A 263 -6.51 -7.79 -13.03
CA SER A 263 -6.82 -7.48 -14.42
C SER A 263 -5.71 -6.66 -15.06
N SER A 264 -5.77 -6.54 -16.39
CA SER A 264 -4.95 -5.60 -17.15
C SER A 264 -5.84 -4.71 -18.02
N ASP A 265 -5.47 -3.43 -18.14
CA ASP A 265 -6.17 -2.48 -19.01
C ASP A 265 -5.92 -2.75 -20.50
N ALA A 266 -4.71 -3.19 -20.85
CA ALA A 266 -4.24 -3.37 -22.23
C ALA A 266 -4.53 -2.14 -23.12
N HIS A 267 -4.34 -0.93 -22.56
CA HIS A 267 -4.73 0.33 -23.19
C HIS A 267 -3.53 1.28 -23.40
N HIS A 268 -2.94 1.80 -22.32
CA HIS A 268 -1.83 2.75 -22.36
C HIS A 268 -0.89 2.53 -21.18
N ILE A 269 0.38 2.99 -21.30
CA ILE A 269 1.41 2.75 -20.27
C ILE A 269 1.13 3.46 -18.94
N THR A 270 0.40 4.59 -18.95
CA THR A 270 0.15 5.41 -17.74
C THR A 270 -1.29 5.85 -17.54
N SER A 271 -2.15 5.73 -18.56
CA SER A 271 -3.55 6.16 -18.49
C SER A 271 -4.50 4.98 -18.54
N PRO A 272 -5.49 4.89 -17.65
CA PRO A 272 -6.54 3.90 -17.75
C PRO A 272 -7.48 4.22 -18.93
N PRO A 273 -8.24 3.22 -19.46
CA PRO A 273 -9.26 3.47 -20.47
C PRO A 273 -10.40 4.32 -19.89
N GLU A 274 -10.99 5.20 -20.70
CA GLU A 274 -12.03 6.15 -20.26
C GLU A 274 -13.25 5.51 -19.62
N ASP A 275 -13.60 4.29 -20.05
CA ASP A 275 -14.72 3.53 -19.51
C ASP A 275 -14.41 2.79 -18.22
N GLY A 276 -13.15 2.80 -17.74
CA GLY A 276 -12.70 2.13 -16.52
C GLY A 276 -12.82 0.61 -16.56
N ASP A 277 -12.74 -0.01 -17.73
CA ASP A 277 -13.00 -1.43 -17.90
C ASP A 277 -12.07 -2.32 -17.06
N GLY A 278 -10.78 -2.03 -17.00
CA GLY A 278 -9.83 -2.80 -16.19
C GLY A 278 -10.15 -2.73 -14.69
N ALA A 279 -10.46 -1.52 -14.19
CA ALA A 279 -10.87 -1.32 -12.80
C ALA A 279 -12.21 -2.00 -12.49
N PHE A 280 -13.17 -1.95 -13.40
CA PHE A 280 -14.43 -2.70 -13.29
C PHE A 280 -14.19 -4.20 -13.21
N ARG A 281 -13.42 -4.77 -14.15
CA ARG A 281 -13.17 -6.22 -14.21
C ARG A 281 -12.42 -6.74 -12.99
N VAL A 282 -11.50 -5.96 -12.44
CA VAL A 282 -10.75 -6.40 -11.26
C VAL A 282 -11.65 -6.50 -10.04
N MET A 283 -12.55 -5.52 -9.82
CA MET A 283 -13.55 -5.58 -8.75
C MET A 283 -14.49 -6.77 -8.92
N GLN A 284 -15.01 -7.01 -10.14
CA GLN A 284 -15.87 -8.17 -10.42
C GLN A 284 -15.16 -9.51 -10.16
N ARG A 285 -13.87 -9.62 -10.51
CA ARG A 285 -13.09 -10.83 -10.23
C ARG A 285 -12.86 -11.05 -8.73
N ALA A 286 -12.61 -9.97 -7.97
CA ALA A 286 -12.48 -10.07 -6.53
C ALA A 286 -13.78 -10.50 -5.86
N LEU A 287 -14.93 -9.96 -6.29
CA LEU A 287 -16.27 -10.35 -5.82
C LEU A 287 -16.55 -11.84 -6.12
N ALA A 288 -16.25 -12.27 -7.35
CA ALA A 288 -16.42 -13.67 -7.75
C ALA A 288 -15.54 -14.63 -6.94
N ASP A 289 -14.29 -14.25 -6.69
CA ASP A 289 -13.35 -15.04 -5.87
C ASP A 289 -13.81 -15.14 -4.41
N ALA A 290 -14.31 -14.02 -3.86
CA ALA A 290 -14.90 -13.96 -2.53
C ALA A 290 -16.25 -14.68 -2.42
N ARG A 291 -16.93 -14.93 -3.53
CA ARG A 291 -18.33 -15.39 -3.62
C ARG A 291 -19.29 -14.46 -2.86
N VAL A 292 -19.10 -13.16 -3.06
CA VAL A 292 -19.84 -12.09 -2.40
C VAL A 292 -20.52 -11.24 -3.47
N GLU A 293 -21.78 -10.92 -3.24
CA GLU A 293 -22.53 -10.01 -4.11
C GLU A 293 -22.08 -8.56 -3.86
N GLY A 294 -22.06 -7.73 -4.89
CA GLY A 294 -21.67 -6.32 -4.75
C GLY A 294 -22.46 -5.56 -3.68
N THR A 295 -23.72 -5.93 -3.47
CA THR A 295 -24.60 -5.35 -2.45
C THR A 295 -24.19 -5.63 -1.00
N GLN A 296 -23.22 -6.52 -0.78
CA GLN A 296 -22.70 -6.84 0.55
C GLN A 296 -21.45 -6.02 0.92
N ILE A 297 -20.87 -5.29 -0.03
CA ILE A 297 -19.73 -4.41 0.25
C ILE A 297 -20.24 -3.14 0.91
N ASP A 298 -19.64 -2.77 2.04
CA ASP A 298 -20.00 -1.58 2.82
C ASP A 298 -19.03 -0.42 2.60
N TYR A 299 -17.73 -0.74 2.43
CA TYR A 299 -16.65 0.24 2.35
C TYR A 299 -15.64 -0.09 1.26
N ILE A 300 -15.17 0.94 0.55
CA ILE A 300 -14.08 0.86 -0.42
C ILE A 300 -12.95 1.81 0.00
N ASN A 301 -11.76 1.27 0.28
CA ASN A 301 -10.52 2.03 0.28
C ASN A 301 -10.04 2.10 -1.16
N ALA A 302 -10.28 3.23 -1.79
CA ALA A 302 -10.09 3.43 -3.21
C ALA A 302 -8.62 3.68 -3.58
N HIS A 303 -8.29 3.51 -4.85
CA HIS A 303 -7.02 3.95 -5.37
C HIS A 303 -6.89 5.47 -5.28
N GLY A 304 -7.89 6.25 -5.70
CA GLY A 304 -8.10 7.67 -5.43
C GLY A 304 -6.82 8.51 -5.28
N THR A 305 -6.09 8.74 -6.38
CA THR A 305 -4.75 9.35 -6.35
C THR A 305 -4.75 10.88 -6.38
N SER A 306 -5.91 11.53 -6.45
CA SER A 306 -6.01 12.98 -6.66
C SER A 306 -5.56 13.42 -8.07
N THR A 307 -5.73 12.56 -9.07
CA THR A 307 -5.52 12.90 -10.47
C THR A 307 -6.84 13.18 -11.17
N ASP A 308 -6.86 14.15 -12.09
CA ASP A 308 -8.11 14.55 -12.76
C ASP A 308 -8.79 13.36 -13.46
N VAL A 309 -8.04 12.60 -14.23
CA VAL A 309 -8.55 11.48 -15.02
C VAL A 309 -8.79 10.23 -14.16
N GLY A 310 -7.84 9.87 -13.30
CA GLY A 310 -7.88 8.62 -12.52
C GLY A 310 -9.09 8.54 -11.59
N ASP A 311 -9.37 9.61 -10.87
CA ASP A 311 -10.45 9.65 -9.89
C ASP A 311 -11.84 9.57 -10.53
N LYS A 312 -12.04 10.22 -11.70
CA LYS A 312 -13.28 10.10 -12.50
C LYS A 312 -13.49 8.68 -13.03
N ILE A 313 -12.41 8.08 -13.53
CA ILE A 313 -12.48 6.72 -14.09
C ILE A 313 -12.76 5.70 -12.99
N GLU A 314 -12.15 5.81 -11.82
CA GLU A 314 -12.46 4.94 -10.68
C GLU A 314 -13.91 5.09 -10.24
N THR A 315 -14.44 6.32 -10.19
CA THR A 315 -15.86 6.59 -9.90
C THR A 315 -16.78 5.87 -10.90
N ARG A 316 -16.48 5.97 -12.21
CA ARG A 316 -17.25 5.28 -13.26
C ARG A 316 -17.16 3.75 -13.09
N ALA A 317 -15.98 3.22 -12.80
CA ALA A 317 -15.78 1.79 -12.60
C ALA A 317 -16.55 1.27 -11.37
N ILE A 318 -16.57 2.01 -10.26
CA ILE A 318 -17.35 1.68 -9.06
C ILE A 318 -18.84 1.68 -9.41
N LYS A 319 -19.35 2.70 -10.10
CA LYS A 319 -20.77 2.74 -10.53
C LYS A 319 -21.13 1.54 -11.42
N ARG A 320 -20.26 1.15 -12.36
CA ARG A 320 -20.47 -0.03 -13.19
C ARG A 320 -20.44 -1.33 -12.38
N ALA A 321 -19.54 -1.44 -11.41
CA ALA A 321 -19.37 -2.67 -10.63
C ALA A 321 -20.51 -2.91 -9.63
N PHE A 322 -21.07 -1.85 -9.06
CA PHE A 322 -22.02 -1.91 -7.96
C PHE A 322 -23.42 -1.40 -8.32
N CYS A 323 -23.63 -0.86 -9.53
CA CYS A 323 -24.90 -0.33 -10.02
C CYS A 323 -25.54 0.65 -9.01
N GLU A 324 -26.81 0.52 -8.71
CA GLU A 324 -27.52 1.37 -7.72
C GLU A 324 -26.94 1.29 -6.31
N HIS A 325 -26.24 0.20 -5.99
CA HIS A 325 -25.57 0.07 -4.68
C HIS A 325 -24.37 1.00 -4.53
N ALA A 326 -23.77 1.46 -5.64
CA ALA A 326 -22.65 2.41 -5.61
C ALA A 326 -22.99 3.68 -4.81
N TYR A 327 -24.22 4.14 -4.85
CA TYR A 327 -24.72 5.31 -4.11
C TYR A 327 -25.00 5.04 -2.61
N LYS A 328 -24.89 3.78 -2.19
CA LYS A 328 -25.01 3.36 -0.78
C LYS A 328 -23.66 2.97 -0.19
N LEU A 329 -22.65 2.79 -1.04
CA LEU A 329 -21.30 2.51 -0.63
C LEU A 329 -20.64 3.72 0.02
N THR A 330 -19.80 3.46 0.98
CA THR A 330 -18.87 4.44 1.54
C THR A 330 -17.51 4.24 0.91
N VAL A 331 -16.96 5.28 0.28
CA VAL A 331 -15.67 5.25 -0.43
C VAL A 331 -14.73 6.27 0.21
N SER A 332 -13.46 5.96 0.42
CA SER A 332 -12.49 6.99 0.79
C SER A 332 -11.10 6.72 0.22
N SER A 333 -10.30 7.76 0.11
CA SER A 333 -8.88 7.65 -0.22
C SER A 333 -8.02 8.22 0.89
N THR A 334 -7.28 7.35 1.54
CA THR A 334 -6.30 7.73 2.57
C THR A 334 -5.06 8.38 2.00
N LYS A 335 -4.88 8.33 0.66
CA LYS A 335 -3.84 9.10 -0.05
C LYS A 335 -4.02 10.62 0.09
N SER A 336 -5.21 11.09 0.43
CA SER A 336 -5.43 12.49 0.79
C SER A 336 -4.55 12.92 1.97
N MET A 337 -4.19 11.98 2.86
CA MET A 337 -3.42 12.21 4.07
C MET A 337 -1.96 11.77 3.96
N THR A 338 -1.70 10.64 3.30
CA THR A 338 -0.36 10.01 3.24
C THR A 338 0.42 10.36 1.98
N GLY A 339 -0.23 10.92 0.96
CA GLY A 339 0.29 10.85 -0.39
C GLY A 339 0.23 9.41 -0.94
N HIS A 340 0.77 9.22 -2.12
CA HIS A 340 0.78 7.94 -2.82
C HIS A 340 2.13 7.23 -2.63
N LEU A 341 2.14 6.14 -1.87
CA LEU A 341 3.35 5.34 -1.57
C LEU A 341 3.77 4.43 -2.74
N LEU A 342 3.27 4.65 -3.94
CA LEU A 342 3.57 3.84 -5.12
C LEU A 342 3.42 2.33 -4.84
N GLY A 343 4.50 1.56 -4.96
CA GLY A 343 4.45 0.11 -4.72
C GLY A 343 4.15 -0.30 -3.27
N GLY A 344 4.37 0.58 -2.30
CA GLY A 344 4.00 0.38 -0.89
C GLY A 344 2.54 0.69 -0.56
N ALA A 345 1.83 1.41 -1.45
CA ALA A 345 0.50 1.95 -1.18
C ALA A 345 -0.54 0.87 -0.85
N GLY A 346 -0.65 -0.17 -1.67
CA GLY A 346 -1.65 -1.22 -1.46
C GLY A 346 -1.48 -1.98 -0.13
N GLY A 347 -0.24 -2.09 0.38
CA GLY A 347 0.04 -2.70 1.69
C GLY A 347 -0.45 -1.83 2.84
N LEU A 348 -0.16 -0.52 2.77
CA LEU A 348 -0.65 0.46 3.75
C LEU A 348 -2.19 0.49 3.76
N GLU A 349 -2.80 0.57 2.58
CA GLU A 349 -4.25 0.64 2.39
C GLU A 349 -4.97 -0.64 2.81
N ALA A 350 -4.39 -1.81 2.54
CA ALA A 350 -4.91 -3.09 3.03
C ALA A 350 -4.88 -3.14 4.56
N GLY A 351 -3.79 -2.70 5.18
CA GLY A 351 -3.69 -2.61 6.64
C GLY A 351 -4.73 -1.65 7.23
N ILE A 352 -4.91 -0.46 6.63
CA ILE A 352 -5.94 0.50 7.01
C ILE A 352 -7.34 -0.09 6.85
N THR A 353 -7.59 -0.84 5.77
CA THR A 353 -8.88 -1.51 5.52
C THR A 353 -9.20 -2.55 6.60
N VAL A 354 -8.20 -3.32 7.02
CA VAL A 354 -8.33 -4.27 8.15
C VAL A 354 -8.65 -3.55 9.45
N LEU A 355 -7.99 -2.42 9.73
CA LEU A 355 -8.26 -1.61 10.93
C LEU A 355 -9.63 -0.92 10.87
N ALA A 356 -10.08 -0.50 9.69
CA ALA A 356 -11.45 0.01 9.49
C ALA A 356 -12.51 -1.05 9.83
N LEU A 357 -12.31 -2.29 9.42
CA LEU A 357 -13.15 -3.44 9.79
C LEU A 357 -13.10 -3.73 11.30
N ARG A 358 -11.91 -3.70 11.92
CA ARG A 358 -11.73 -3.93 13.36
C ARG A 358 -12.51 -2.91 14.19
N ASP A 359 -12.33 -1.63 13.85
CA ASP A 359 -12.85 -0.52 14.68
C ASP A 359 -14.20 -0.01 14.19
N GLN A 360 -14.72 -0.52 13.05
CA GLN A 360 -15.99 -0.10 12.45
C GLN A 360 -16.01 1.39 12.10
N ILE A 361 -14.90 1.91 11.55
CA ILE A 361 -14.71 3.32 11.20
C ILE A 361 -14.24 3.41 9.75
N ALA A 362 -14.97 4.13 8.91
CA ALA A 362 -14.52 4.55 7.60
C ALA A 362 -13.60 5.78 7.74
N PRO A 363 -12.33 5.72 7.31
CA PRO A 363 -11.43 6.86 7.35
C PRO A 363 -11.84 7.95 6.35
N PRO A 364 -11.48 9.22 6.59
CA PRO A 364 -11.91 10.31 5.73
C PRO A 364 -11.07 10.42 4.46
N THR A 365 -11.65 11.05 3.44
CA THR A 365 -10.91 11.76 2.39
C THR A 365 -10.83 13.22 2.80
N ILE A 366 -9.66 13.72 3.19
CA ILE A 366 -9.50 15.13 3.53
C ILE A 366 -9.36 15.99 2.26
N ASN A 367 -9.52 17.32 2.42
CA ASN A 367 -9.44 18.31 1.34
C ASN A 367 -10.55 18.19 0.27
N HIS A 368 -11.63 17.50 0.56
CA HIS A 368 -12.81 17.46 -0.31
C HIS A 368 -13.69 18.70 -0.02
N GLU A 369 -13.35 19.81 -0.67
CA GLU A 369 -13.96 21.13 -0.45
C GLU A 369 -14.84 21.56 -1.64
N PHE A 370 -14.45 21.22 -2.86
CA PHE A 370 -15.12 21.55 -4.11
C PHE A 370 -15.51 20.27 -4.85
N PRO A 371 -16.73 19.73 -4.62
CA PRO A 371 -17.17 18.49 -5.25
C PRO A 371 -17.09 18.55 -6.78
N ASP A 372 -16.45 17.55 -7.41
CA ASP A 372 -16.46 17.39 -8.85
C ASP A 372 -17.80 16.75 -9.28
N PRO A 373 -18.58 17.36 -10.19
CA PRO A 373 -19.87 16.80 -10.62
C PRO A 373 -19.81 15.41 -11.26
N GLU A 374 -18.64 15.00 -11.78
CA GLU A 374 -18.42 13.65 -12.32
C GLU A 374 -18.09 12.62 -11.23
N CYS A 375 -17.82 13.09 -10.00
CA CYS A 375 -17.46 12.30 -8.85
C CYS A 375 -18.51 12.48 -7.75
N ASP A 376 -19.65 11.80 -7.86
CA ASP A 376 -20.88 12.02 -7.09
C ASP A 376 -21.22 10.90 -6.11
N LEU A 377 -20.21 10.10 -5.67
CA LEU A 377 -20.36 9.08 -4.63
C LEU A 377 -20.12 9.67 -3.23
N ASP A 378 -20.33 8.87 -2.19
CA ASP A 378 -20.01 9.25 -0.80
C ASP A 378 -18.52 8.98 -0.51
N TYR A 379 -17.71 10.03 -0.53
CA TYR A 379 -16.25 9.93 -0.34
C TYR A 379 -15.77 10.17 1.10
N VAL A 380 -16.64 10.09 2.09
CA VAL A 380 -16.34 10.37 3.50
C VAL A 380 -15.60 11.72 3.66
N PRO A 381 -16.20 12.84 3.28
CA PRO A 381 -15.49 14.11 3.21
C PRO A 381 -15.01 14.58 4.59
N ASN A 382 -13.71 14.83 4.71
CA ASN A 382 -12.99 15.53 5.78
C ASN A 382 -13.07 14.93 7.20
N GLN A 383 -14.04 14.07 7.52
CA GLN A 383 -14.19 13.49 8.86
C GLN A 383 -14.47 12.00 8.78
N ALA A 384 -13.76 11.21 9.62
CA ALA A 384 -14.01 9.78 9.75
C ALA A 384 -15.45 9.51 10.22
N ARG A 385 -16.00 8.38 9.78
CA ARG A 385 -17.38 8.00 10.07
C ARG A 385 -17.45 6.66 10.78
N GLN A 386 -18.12 6.63 11.94
CA GLN A 386 -18.51 5.39 12.59
C GLN A 386 -19.63 4.74 11.76
N MET A 387 -19.45 3.49 11.34
CA MET A 387 -20.44 2.77 10.57
C MET A 387 -20.23 1.25 10.68
N LYS A 388 -21.27 0.49 10.39
CA LYS A 388 -21.15 -0.98 10.31
C LYS A 388 -20.41 -1.33 9.00
N ILE A 389 -19.34 -2.13 9.12
CA ILE A 389 -18.54 -2.63 7.99
C ILE A 389 -18.40 -4.15 8.16
N GLU A 390 -19.08 -4.93 7.33
CA GLU A 390 -18.95 -6.39 7.29
C GLU A 390 -17.97 -6.82 6.18
N TYR A 391 -18.02 -6.12 5.03
CA TYR A 391 -17.09 -6.35 3.92
C TYR A 391 -16.48 -5.04 3.47
N ALA A 392 -15.18 -5.03 3.32
CA ALA A 392 -14.43 -3.89 2.80
C ALA A 392 -13.54 -4.32 1.64
N LEU A 393 -13.41 -3.43 0.67
CA LEU A 393 -12.66 -3.64 -0.56
C LEU A 393 -11.50 -2.62 -0.61
N SER A 394 -10.32 -3.04 -1.08
CA SER A 394 -9.17 -2.16 -1.33
C SER A 394 -8.74 -2.27 -2.79
N ASN A 395 -8.73 -1.14 -3.50
CA ASN A 395 -8.33 -1.03 -4.91
C ASN A 395 -6.91 -0.50 -5.07
N SER A 396 -6.18 -1.08 -6.01
CA SER A 396 -4.89 -0.56 -6.47
C SER A 396 -4.82 -0.65 -8.00
N PHE A 397 -4.54 0.48 -8.66
CA PHE A 397 -4.40 0.58 -10.11
C PHE A 397 -3.01 1.13 -10.44
N GLY A 398 -2.24 0.41 -11.25
CA GLY A 398 -0.84 0.72 -11.50
C GLY A 398 -0.54 1.10 -12.94
N PHE A 399 0.49 1.89 -13.15
CA PHE A 399 1.08 2.11 -14.45
C PHE A 399 1.41 0.77 -15.13
N GLY A 400 1.28 0.72 -16.45
CA GLY A 400 1.27 -0.53 -17.21
C GLY A 400 -0.12 -1.17 -17.30
N GLY A 401 -1.15 -0.53 -16.72
CA GLY A 401 -2.52 -1.04 -16.70
C GLY A 401 -2.71 -2.26 -15.81
N THR A 402 -1.88 -2.42 -14.79
CA THR A 402 -1.96 -3.54 -13.84
C THR A 402 -2.87 -3.17 -12.68
N ASN A 403 -3.90 -3.97 -12.43
CA ASN A 403 -4.94 -3.71 -11.45
C ASN A 403 -5.05 -4.83 -10.43
N GLY A 404 -5.20 -4.49 -9.16
CA GLY A 404 -5.42 -5.40 -8.03
C GLY A 404 -6.57 -4.94 -7.15
N CYS A 405 -7.36 -5.90 -6.68
CA CYS A 405 -8.46 -5.65 -5.76
C CYS A 405 -8.48 -6.74 -4.68
N LEU A 406 -8.51 -6.33 -3.42
CA LEU A 406 -8.58 -7.20 -2.26
C LEU A 406 -9.91 -7.02 -1.54
N ILE A 407 -10.53 -8.10 -1.06
CA ILE A 407 -11.74 -8.05 -0.24
C ILE A 407 -11.46 -8.68 1.11
N PHE A 408 -11.75 -7.91 2.15
CA PHE A 408 -11.66 -8.32 3.54
C PHE A 408 -13.06 -8.40 4.15
N LYS A 409 -13.23 -9.32 5.08
CA LYS A 409 -14.45 -9.53 5.83
C LYS A 409 -14.17 -9.39 7.31
N ARG A 410 -15.11 -8.79 8.04
CA ARG A 410 -15.11 -8.77 9.50
C ARG A 410 -15.09 -10.18 10.05
N PHE A 411 -14.21 -10.44 10.98
CA PHE A 411 -14.17 -11.74 11.65
C PHE A 411 -15.04 -11.70 12.90
N THR A 412 -15.98 -12.62 13.00
CA THR A 412 -16.95 -12.71 14.10
C THR A 412 -16.86 -14.01 14.90
N GLY A 413 -15.79 -14.83 14.65
CA GLY A 413 -15.57 -16.10 15.34
C GLY A 413 -15.67 -17.33 14.44
#